data_150fd604a4d2aecb7733317ce776c64e
#
_entry.id   150fd604a4d2aecb7733317ce776c64e
#
_cell.length_a   1.000
_cell.length_b   1.000
_cell.length_c   1.000
_cell.angle_alpha   90.00
_cell.angle_beta   90.00
_cell.angle_gamma   90.00
#
_symmetry.space_group_name_H-M   'P 1'
#
loop_
_entity.id
_entity.type
_entity.pdbx_description
1 polymer ?
#
loop_
_entity_poly.entity_id
_entity_poly.type
_entity_poly.pdbx_seq_one_letter_code
_entity_poly.pdbx_strand_id
1 'polypeptide(L)'
;MVNRPSIVLVTCHDLGTYLHCYGVPTPTTPNLDRLAGEGLQFTNAFCVAPQCSPSRSAIATGRYPHSNGVMGLTHHPFDWDLYP
;
A
#
# COMPACT_ATOMS: atom_id res chain seq x y z
N MET A 1 -31.40 -10.56 -2.54
CA MET A 1 -30.19 -11.19 -1.94
C MET A 1 -28.99 -10.28 -2.12
N VAL A 2 -28.28 -10.03 -1.08
CA VAL A 2 -27.08 -9.17 -1.14
C VAL A 2 -25.89 -10.03 -1.52
N ASN A 3 -25.23 -9.68 -2.62
CA ASN A 3 -23.98 -10.31 -3.00
C ASN A 3 -22.85 -9.79 -2.12
N ARG A 4 -22.09 -10.71 -1.55
CA ARG A 4 -20.91 -10.38 -0.76
C ARG A 4 -19.69 -10.92 -1.51
N PRO A 5 -19.07 -10.10 -2.36
CA PRO A 5 -17.92 -10.55 -3.10
C PRO A 5 -16.72 -10.76 -2.18
N SER A 6 -15.86 -11.68 -2.57
CA SER A 6 -14.57 -11.83 -1.91
C SER A 6 -13.67 -10.66 -2.29
N ILE A 7 -12.94 -10.15 -1.31
CA ILE A 7 -11.99 -9.05 -1.50
C ILE A 7 -10.59 -9.58 -1.22
N VAL A 8 -9.70 -9.42 -2.19
CA VAL A 8 -8.29 -9.79 -2.04
C VAL A 8 -7.47 -8.51 -2.13
N LEU A 9 -6.81 -8.16 -1.05
CA LEU A 9 -5.91 -7.02 -1.00
C LEU A 9 -4.48 -7.52 -1.15
N VAL A 10 -3.79 -7.08 -2.20
CA VAL A 10 -2.40 -7.41 -2.44
C VAL A 10 -1.56 -6.16 -2.23
N THR A 11 -0.66 -6.20 -1.28
CA THR A 11 0.24 -5.08 -0.98
C THR A 11 1.66 -5.46 -1.35
N CYS A 12 2.37 -4.54 -1.97
CA CYS A 12 3.76 -4.74 -2.36
C CYS A 12 4.69 -4.00 -1.42
N HIS A 13 5.96 -4.43 -1.40
CA HIS A 13 6.99 -3.81 -0.57
C HIS A 13 7.89 -2.94 -1.46
N ASP A 14 8.00 -1.68 -1.10
CA ASP A 14 8.89 -0.70 -1.76
C ASP A 14 8.72 -0.61 -3.28
N LEU A 15 7.51 -0.88 -3.79
CA LEU A 15 7.28 -0.89 -5.22
C LEU A 15 7.06 0.51 -5.79
N GLY A 16 6.31 1.35 -5.09
CA GLY A 16 5.91 2.65 -5.63
C GLY A 16 5.07 2.49 -6.89
N THR A 17 5.34 3.31 -7.89
CA THR A 17 4.65 3.28 -9.17
C THR A 17 5.48 2.63 -10.28
N TYR A 18 6.42 1.77 -9.93
CA TYR A 18 7.31 1.11 -10.89
C TYR A 18 6.61 -0.05 -11.61
N LEU A 19 5.52 0.28 -12.29
CA LEU A 19 4.75 -0.65 -13.10
C LEU A 19 4.56 -0.06 -14.50
N HIS A 20 4.48 -0.93 -15.49
CA HIS A 20 4.31 -0.52 -16.89
C HIS A 20 3.02 0.28 -17.08
N CYS A 21 1.93 -0.10 -16.41
CA CYS A 21 0.65 0.61 -16.52
C CYS A 21 0.69 2.04 -15.97
N TYR A 22 1.71 2.40 -15.17
CA TYR A 22 1.94 3.76 -14.71
C TYR A 22 2.98 4.51 -15.55
N GLY A 23 3.31 4.00 -16.72
CA GLY A 23 4.19 4.68 -17.68
C GLY A 23 5.67 4.37 -17.53
N VAL A 24 6.04 3.42 -16.68
CA VAL A 24 7.43 2.99 -16.56
C VAL A 24 7.70 1.94 -17.63
N PRO A 25 8.63 2.18 -18.58
CA PRO A 25 8.81 1.29 -19.73
C PRO A 25 9.36 -0.09 -19.40
N THR A 26 10.05 -0.20 -18.28
CA THR A 26 10.56 -1.46 -17.72
C THR A 26 10.28 -1.48 -16.22
N PRO A 27 9.91 -2.61 -15.62
CA PRO A 27 9.75 -3.94 -16.19
C PRO A 27 8.47 -4.10 -17.00
N THR A 28 8.41 -5.18 -17.79
CA THR A 28 7.18 -5.56 -18.48
C THR A 28 6.26 -6.30 -17.52
N THR A 29 5.03 -5.81 -17.36
CA THR A 29 4.06 -6.39 -16.43
C THR A 29 2.73 -6.63 -17.13
N PRO A 30 2.65 -7.62 -18.06
CA PRO A 30 1.48 -7.77 -18.92
C PRO A 30 0.21 -8.14 -18.16
N ASN A 31 0.31 -8.93 -17.10
CA ASN A 31 -0.85 -9.33 -16.32
C ASN A 31 -1.42 -8.19 -15.48
N LEU A 32 -0.54 -7.38 -14.90
CA LEU A 32 -0.96 -6.19 -14.16
C LEU A 32 -1.52 -5.13 -15.10
N ASP A 33 -0.92 -4.97 -16.30
CA ASP A 33 -1.43 -4.07 -17.30
C ASP A 33 -2.84 -4.46 -17.75
N ARG A 34 -3.07 -5.76 -17.94
CA ARG A 34 -4.40 -6.27 -18.27
C ARG A 34 -5.40 -6.01 -17.18
N LEU A 35 -5.01 -6.27 -15.93
CA LEU A 35 -5.87 -6.00 -14.79
C LEU A 35 -6.23 -4.51 -14.70
N ALA A 36 -5.25 -3.64 -14.90
CA ALA A 36 -5.48 -2.20 -14.92
C ALA A 36 -6.44 -1.77 -16.04
N GLY A 37 -6.31 -2.41 -17.22
CA GLY A 37 -7.19 -2.11 -18.34
C GLY A 37 -8.61 -2.62 -18.18
N GLU A 38 -8.80 -3.70 -17.44
CA GLU A 38 -10.13 -4.30 -17.20
C GLU A 38 -10.81 -3.73 -15.97
N GLY A 39 -10.07 -3.12 -15.05
CA GLY A 39 -10.60 -2.60 -13.81
C GLY A 39 -10.41 -1.09 -13.69
N LEU A 40 -10.22 -0.64 -12.47
CA LEU A 40 -9.93 0.75 -12.18
C LEU A 40 -8.46 0.92 -11.82
N GLN A 41 -7.83 1.87 -12.44
CA GLN A 41 -6.47 2.28 -12.12
C GLN A 41 -6.51 3.66 -11.46
N PHE A 42 -6.01 3.75 -10.23
CA PHE A 42 -5.98 5.02 -9.52
C PHE A 42 -4.67 5.74 -9.82
N THR A 43 -4.77 6.98 -10.25
CA THR A 43 -3.60 7.83 -10.48
C THR A 43 -3.27 8.72 -9.29
N ASN A 44 -4.24 8.94 -8.41
CA ASN A 44 -4.10 9.78 -7.22
C ASN A 44 -4.61 9.04 -5.99
N ALA A 45 -3.92 7.96 -5.63
CA ALA A 45 -4.19 7.22 -4.41
C ALA A 45 -3.04 7.46 -3.43
N PHE A 46 -3.37 7.70 -2.18
CA PHE A 46 -2.40 8.11 -1.17
C PHE A 46 -2.46 7.20 0.04
N CYS A 47 -1.31 6.94 0.64
CA CYS A 47 -1.22 6.30 1.94
C CYS A 47 -1.08 7.37 3.03
N VAL A 48 -1.25 6.94 4.28
CA VAL A 48 -1.22 7.87 5.43
C VAL A 48 0.18 8.15 5.94
N ALA A 49 1.18 7.43 5.46
CA ALA A 49 2.56 7.62 5.85
C ALA A 49 3.48 7.14 4.73
N PRO A 50 4.66 7.77 4.57
CA PRO A 50 5.57 7.42 3.47
C PRO A 50 6.39 6.16 3.74
N GLN A 51 6.48 5.70 5.00
CA GLN A 51 7.24 4.50 5.35
C GLN A 51 6.32 3.29 5.49
N CYS A 52 6.92 2.11 5.36
CA CYS A 52 6.20 0.84 5.34
C CYS A 52 5.50 0.52 6.67
N SER A 53 6.20 0.61 7.79
CA SER A 53 5.64 0.19 9.08
C SER A 53 4.40 1.01 9.49
N PRO A 54 4.45 2.35 9.49
CA PRO A 54 3.25 3.11 9.87
C PRO A 54 2.13 2.99 8.84
N SER A 55 2.45 2.91 7.54
CA SER A 55 1.43 2.75 6.51
C SER A 55 0.75 1.39 6.60
N ARG A 56 1.52 0.30 6.75
CA ARG A 56 0.97 -1.05 6.86
C ARG A 56 0.18 -1.24 8.14
N SER A 57 0.65 -0.67 9.24
CA SER A 57 -0.07 -0.69 10.51
C SER A 57 -1.41 0.04 10.39
N ALA A 58 -1.45 1.15 9.68
CA ALA A 58 -2.68 1.89 9.44
C ALA A 58 -3.68 1.07 8.61
N ILE A 59 -3.21 0.36 7.59
CA ILE A 59 -4.05 -0.55 6.80
C ILE A 59 -4.62 -1.66 7.67
N ALA A 60 -3.79 -2.27 8.51
CA ALA A 60 -4.19 -3.41 9.33
C ALA A 60 -5.15 -3.01 10.46
N THR A 61 -5.01 -1.81 11.01
CA THR A 61 -5.81 -1.37 12.16
C THR A 61 -6.98 -0.46 11.78
N GLY A 62 -6.96 0.10 10.58
CA GLY A 62 -7.92 1.13 10.18
C GLY A 62 -7.75 2.44 10.93
N ARG A 63 -6.57 2.69 11.50
CA ARG A 63 -6.28 3.88 12.30
C ARG A 63 -5.05 4.60 11.76
N TYR A 64 -5.05 5.91 11.90
CA TYR A 64 -3.88 6.71 11.56
C TYR A 64 -2.70 6.40 12.48
N PRO A 65 -1.45 6.65 12.04
CA PRO A 65 -0.26 6.34 12.86
C PRO A 65 -0.28 6.96 14.24
N HIS A 66 -0.71 8.21 14.38
CA HIS A 66 -0.78 8.87 15.69
C HIS A 66 -1.85 8.25 16.59
N SER A 67 -2.78 7.49 16.06
CA SER A 67 -3.83 6.81 16.84
C SER A 67 -3.46 5.37 17.19
N ASN A 68 -2.63 4.71 16.39
CA ASN A 68 -2.23 3.32 16.63
C ASN A 68 -0.85 3.20 17.27
N GLY A 69 -0.10 4.29 17.39
CA GLY A 69 1.20 4.33 18.03
C GLY A 69 2.39 3.94 17.16
N VAL A 70 2.17 3.56 15.91
CA VAL A 70 3.26 3.20 14.99
C VAL A 70 3.50 4.36 14.05
N MET A 71 4.43 5.24 14.41
CA MET A 71 4.67 6.48 13.68
C MET A 71 5.94 6.47 12.83
N GLY A 72 6.73 5.41 12.90
CA GLY A 72 7.97 5.27 12.13
C GLY A 72 8.28 3.81 11.88
N LEU A 73 9.51 3.54 11.44
CA LEU A 73 9.94 2.18 11.13
C LEU A 73 10.13 1.36 12.40
N THR A 74 9.61 0.15 12.39
CA THR A 74 9.62 -0.74 13.55
C THR A 74 10.81 -1.70 13.59
N HIS A 75 11.76 -1.56 12.67
CA HIS A 75 12.93 -2.42 12.63
C HIS A 75 14.15 -1.70 13.20
N HIS A 76 15.01 -2.47 13.84
CA HIS A 76 16.27 -2.01 14.41
C HIS A 76 17.18 -1.42 13.31
N PRO A 77 17.91 -0.33 13.59
CA PRO A 77 18.13 0.31 14.90
C PRO A 77 17.17 1.43 15.26
N PHE A 78 16.05 1.54 14.60
CA PHE A 78 15.11 2.66 14.78
C PHE A 78 14.06 2.32 15.84
N ASP A 79 14.20 2.92 17.03
CA ASP A 79 13.25 2.73 18.13
C ASP A 79 12.30 3.91 18.32
N TRP A 80 12.42 4.91 17.49
CA TRP A 80 11.64 6.15 17.60
C TRP A 80 10.25 6.03 16.99
N ASP A 81 9.92 4.87 16.52
CA ASP A 81 8.65 4.52 15.94
C ASP A 81 7.63 4.06 16.97
N LEU A 82 8.07 3.78 18.19
CA LEU A 82 7.19 3.37 19.27
C LEU A 82 6.75 4.59 20.07
N TYR A 83 5.46 4.73 20.21
CA TYR A 83 4.86 5.85 20.91
C TYR A 83 4.08 5.35 22.11
N PRO A 84 4.29 5.94 23.26
CA PRO A 84 3.55 5.54 24.47
C PRO A 84 2.07 5.85 24.39
#